data_aac200d571b678e56b61ee4ee7aa57fe
#
_entry.id   aac200d571b678e56b61ee4ee7aa57fe
#
_cell.length_a   1.000
_cell.length_b   1.000
_cell.length_c   1.000
_cell.angle_alpha   90.00
_cell.angle_beta   90.00
_cell.angle_gamma   90.00
#
_symmetry.space_group_name_H-M   'P 1'
#
loop_
_entity.id
_entity.type
_entity.pdbx_description
1 polymer ?
#
loop_
_entity_poly.entity_id
_entity_poly.type
_entity_poly.pdbx_seq_one_letter_code
_entity_poly.pdbx_strand_id
1 'polypeptide(L)'
;NEYIKKLEENIAAYNKKLAEMKAKVAEVKADVKAEYLTQIDSIEKKRDAFVAKCGQLKNSNEHAWDDVKAGTEKAWNELEHSFGRASSRFK
;
A
#
# COMPACT_ATOMS: atom_id res chain seq x y z
N ASN A 1 14.70 -2.99 -15.13
CA ASN A 1 13.70 -2.01 -15.54
C ASN A 1 13.52 -0.96 -14.44
N GLU A 2 13.70 0.31 -14.79
CA GLU A 2 13.63 1.42 -13.83
C GLU A 2 12.21 1.59 -13.24
N TYR A 3 11.19 1.32 -14.01
CA TYR A 3 9.81 1.42 -13.53
C TYR A 3 9.57 0.42 -12.39
N ILE A 4 9.97 -0.82 -12.59
CA ILE A 4 9.83 -1.86 -11.58
C ILE A 4 10.67 -1.53 -10.34
N LYS A 5 11.86 -0.99 -10.55
CA LYS A 5 12.73 -0.58 -9.44
C LYS A 5 12.06 0.49 -8.59
N LYS A 6 11.40 1.46 -9.21
CA LYS A 6 10.63 2.49 -8.49
C LYS A 6 9.48 1.88 -7.69
N LEU A 7 8.79 0.90 -8.27
CA LEU A 7 7.71 0.20 -7.57
C LEU A 7 8.24 -0.51 -6.33
N GLU A 8 9.40 -1.15 -6.43
CA GLU A 8 10.02 -1.82 -5.29
C GLU A 8 10.43 -0.84 -4.20
N GLU A 9 10.95 0.33 -4.60
CA GLU A 9 11.27 1.40 -3.66
C GLU A 9 10.01 1.90 -2.94
N ASN A 10 8.91 2.05 -3.68
CA ASN A 10 7.63 2.45 -3.12
C ASN A 10 7.11 1.43 -2.11
N ILE A 11 7.23 0.15 -2.43
CA ILE A 11 6.84 -0.94 -1.52
C ILE A 11 7.64 -0.85 -0.22
N ALA A 12 8.96 -0.67 -0.32
CA ALA A 12 9.82 -0.55 0.86
C ALA A 12 9.41 0.66 1.72
N ALA A 13 9.11 1.79 1.09
CA ALA A 13 8.67 3.00 1.79
C ALA A 13 7.34 2.77 2.52
N TYR A 14 6.39 2.08 1.88
CA TYR A 14 5.09 1.78 2.52
C TYR A 14 5.21 0.76 3.62
N ASN A 15 6.10 -0.22 3.48
CA ASN A 15 6.37 -1.16 4.57
C ASN A 15 6.87 -0.43 5.82
N LYS A 16 7.74 0.56 5.62
CA LYS A 16 8.23 1.39 6.71
C LYS A 16 7.10 2.20 7.35
N LYS A 17 6.25 2.83 6.54
CA LYS A 17 5.10 3.61 7.03
C LYS A 17 4.13 2.74 7.81
N LEU A 18 3.87 1.53 7.33
CA LEU A 18 3.00 0.57 8.04
C LEU A 18 3.61 0.15 9.37
N ALA A 19 4.92 -0.09 9.39
CA ALA A 19 5.61 -0.43 10.64
C ALA A 19 5.48 0.71 11.66
N GLU A 20 5.61 1.96 11.21
CA GLU A 20 5.43 3.13 12.06
C GLU A 20 4.00 3.23 12.59
N MET A 21 2.99 2.97 11.76
CA MET A 21 1.60 2.95 12.19
C MET A 21 1.35 1.88 13.25
N LYS A 22 1.90 0.68 13.03
CA LYS A 22 1.76 -0.43 13.99
C LYS A 22 2.43 -0.10 15.33
N ALA A 23 3.58 0.57 15.28
CA ALA A 23 4.28 0.99 16.50
C ALA A 23 3.47 2.01 17.30
N LYS A 24 2.64 2.81 16.63
CA LYS A 24 1.80 3.82 17.29
C LYS A 24 0.52 3.28 17.90
N VAL A 25 0.18 2.02 17.68
CA VAL A 25 -1.06 1.42 18.19
C VAL A 25 -1.19 1.63 19.71
N ALA A 26 -0.09 1.46 20.44
CA ALA A 26 -0.09 1.62 21.89
C ALA A 26 -0.43 3.04 22.34
N GLU A 27 -0.21 4.04 21.48
CA GLU A 27 -0.46 5.45 21.78
C GLU A 27 -1.86 5.91 21.39
N VAL A 28 -2.60 5.08 20.63
CA VAL A 28 -3.92 5.44 20.15
C VAL A 28 -4.92 5.31 21.30
N LYS A 29 -5.84 6.28 21.42
CA LYS A 29 -6.87 6.28 22.45
C LYS A 29 -7.76 5.06 22.31
N ALA A 30 -8.20 4.51 23.45
CA ALA A 30 -8.98 3.27 23.48
C ALA A 30 -10.27 3.34 22.66
N ASP A 31 -10.92 4.50 22.63
CA ASP A 31 -12.19 4.68 21.92
C ASP A 31 -12.05 4.65 20.39
N VAL A 32 -10.85 4.89 19.85
CA VAL A 32 -10.61 4.85 18.40
C VAL A 32 -9.63 3.75 17.99
N LYS A 33 -9.14 2.97 18.96
CA LYS A 33 -8.14 1.93 18.68
C LYS A 33 -8.64 0.88 17.70
N ALA A 34 -9.88 0.41 17.86
CA ALA A 34 -10.46 -0.59 16.96
C ALA A 34 -10.51 -0.08 15.51
N GLU A 35 -10.92 1.19 15.34
CA GLU A 35 -10.93 1.81 14.01
C GLU A 35 -9.53 1.94 13.43
N TYR A 36 -8.57 2.32 14.27
CA TYR A 36 -7.16 2.44 13.85
C TYR A 36 -6.63 1.09 13.34
N LEU A 37 -6.88 0.02 14.08
CA LEU A 37 -6.46 -1.33 13.69
C LEU A 37 -7.13 -1.77 12.39
N THR A 38 -8.40 -1.43 12.21
CA THR A 38 -9.13 -1.73 10.97
C THR A 38 -8.49 -1.00 9.78
N GLN A 39 -8.07 0.24 9.97
CA GLN A 39 -7.40 1.00 8.91
C GLN A 39 -6.05 0.37 8.56
N ILE A 40 -5.28 -0.06 9.55
CA ILE A 40 -4.01 -0.75 9.30
C ILE A 40 -4.25 -2.01 8.48
N ASP A 41 -5.24 -2.81 8.85
CA ASP A 41 -5.58 -4.05 8.14
C ASP A 41 -5.96 -3.76 6.68
N SER A 42 -6.77 -2.73 6.46
CA SER A 42 -7.17 -2.31 5.11
C SER A 42 -5.96 -1.89 4.27
N ILE A 43 -5.05 -1.11 4.85
CA ILE A 43 -3.84 -0.66 4.15
C ILE A 43 -2.94 -1.86 3.83
N GLU A 44 -2.79 -2.80 4.75
CA GLU A 44 -1.99 -4.00 4.51
C GLU A 44 -2.53 -4.82 3.35
N LYS A 45 -3.85 -4.99 3.28
CA LYS A 45 -4.49 -5.73 2.19
C LYS A 45 -4.27 -5.04 0.85
N LYS A 46 -4.36 -3.72 0.82
CA LYS A 46 -4.11 -2.95 -0.39
C LYS A 46 -2.64 -2.97 -0.80
N ARG A 47 -1.73 -2.94 0.19
CA ARG A 47 -0.31 -3.11 -0.08
C ARG A 47 -0.05 -4.49 -0.70
N ASP A 48 -0.65 -5.54 -0.14
CA ASP A 48 -0.47 -6.90 -0.65
C ASP A 48 -1.00 -7.03 -2.08
N ALA A 49 -2.14 -6.41 -2.39
CA ALA A 49 -2.68 -6.38 -3.73
C ALA A 49 -1.74 -5.66 -4.70
N PHE A 50 -1.14 -4.55 -4.26
CA PHE A 50 -0.17 -3.81 -5.06
C PHE A 50 1.08 -4.65 -5.31
N VAL A 51 1.60 -5.33 -4.29
CA VAL A 51 2.77 -6.21 -4.43
C VAL A 51 2.47 -7.33 -5.43
N ALA A 52 1.28 -7.91 -5.37
CA ALA A 52 0.87 -8.95 -6.31
C ALA A 52 0.85 -8.42 -7.75
N LYS A 53 0.34 -7.20 -7.94
CA LYS A 53 0.32 -6.57 -9.27
C LYS A 53 1.74 -6.28 -9.78
N CYS A 54 2.64 -5.86 -8.90
CA CYS A 54 4.04 -5.65 -9.26
C CYS A 54 4.68 -6.97 -9.73
N GLY A 55 4.37 -8.08 -9.04
CA GLY A 55 4.84 -9.40 -9.44
C GLY A 55 4.32 -9.82 -10.81
N GLN A 56 3.05 -9.56 -11.07
CA GLN A 56 2.46 -9.83 -12.38
C GLN A 56 3.15 -9.00 -13.48
N LEU A 57 3.44 -7.74 -13.17
CA LEU A 57 4.11 -6.84 -14.12
C LEU A 57 5.51 -7.35 -14.48
N LYS A 58 6.27 -7.81 -13.48
CA LYS A 58 7.60 -8.38 -13.71
C LYS A 58 7.57 -9.59 -14.64
N ASN A 59 6.50 -10.37 -14.59
CA ASN A 59 6.35 -11.60 -15.37
C ASN A 59 5.55 -11.41 -16.64
N SER A 60 5.07 -10.19 -16.93
CA SER A 60 4.27 -9.94 -18.13
C SER A 60 5.14 -9.83 -19.38
N ASN A 61 4.56 -10.21 -20.53
CA ASN A 61 5.21 -10.02 -21.82
C ASN A 61 4.86 -8.62 -22.37
N GLU A 62 5.43 -8.28 -23.53
CA GLU A 62 5.20 -6.98 -24.16
C GLU A 62 3.71 -6.68 -24.40
N HIS A 63 2.94 -7.69 -24.77
CA HIS A 63 1.53 -7.51 -25.08
C HIS A 63 0.67 -7.24 -23.85
N ALA A 64 1.06 -7.82 -22.71
CA ALA A 64 0.32 -7.67 -21.46
C ALA A 64 0.80 -6.47 -20.63
N TRP A 65 1.97 -5.94 -20.94
CA TRP A 65 2.63 -4.92 -20.11
C TRP A 65 1.73 -3.73 -19.79
N ASP A 66 1.12 -3.13 -20.82
CA ASP A 66 0.30 -1.93 -20.64
C ASP A 66 -0.92 -2.18 -19.76
N ASP A 67 -1.58 -3.33 -19.95
CA ASP A 67 -2.76 -3.68 -19.15
C ASP A 67 -2.39 -3.93 -17.70
N VAL A 68 -1.32 -4.68 -17.45
CA VAL A 68 -0.87 -4.99 -16.09
C VAL A 68 -0.36 -3.72 -15.43
N LYS A 69 0.34 -2.86 -16.18
CA LYS A 69 0.82 -1.58 -15.66
C LYS A 69 -0.35 -0.70 -15.20
N ALA A 70 -1.43 -0.62 -15.99
CA ALA A 70 -2.61 0.15 -15.62
C ALA A 70 -3.23 -0.38 -14.32
N GLY A 71 -3.33 -1.71 -14.18
CA GLY A 71 -3.82 -2.34 -12.95
C GLY A 71 -2.92 -2.06 -11.75
N THR A 72 -1.60 -2.04 -11.97
CA THR A 72 -0.63 -1.74 -10.93
C THR A 72 -0.77 -0.29 -10.45
N GLU A 73 -0.93 0.65 -11.39
CA GLU A 73 -1.11 2.06 -11.04
C GLU A 73 -2.42 2.29 -10.29
N LYS A 74 -3.47 1.58 -10.66
CA LYS A 74 -4.74 1.65 -9.94
C LYS A 74 -4.59 1.16 -8.50
N ALA A 75 -3.89 0.04 -8.32
CA ALA A 75 -3.64 -0.50 -6.97
C ALA A 75 -2.81 0.47 -6.13
N TRP A 76 -1.82 1.12 -6.75
CA TRP A 76 -1.02 2.16 -6.09
C TRP A 76 -1.88 3.32 -5.62
N ASN A 77 -2.75 3.84 -6.50
CA ASN A 77 -3.62 4.96 -6.17
C ASN A 77 -4.58 4.60 -5.03
N GLU A 78 -5.10 3.39 -5.02
CA GLU A 78 -5.98 2.92 -3.93
C GLU A 78 -5.22 2.84 -2.61
N LEU A 79 -3.98 2.36 -2.65
CA LEU A 79 -3.13 2.28 -1.46
C LEU A 79 -2.83 3.68 -0.90
N GLU A 80 -2.42 4.61 -1.76
CA GLU A 80 -2.14 5.99 -1.35
C GLU A 80 -3.38 6.67 -0.76
N HIS A 81 -4.53 6.45 -1.39
CA HIS A 81 -5.79 7.04 -0.94
C HIS A 81 -6.16 6.52 0.45
N SER A 82 -6.04 5.22 0.66
CA SER A 82 -6.34 4.61 1.95
C SER A 82 -5.40 5.10 3.04
N PHE A 83 -4.11 5.21 2.73
CA PHE A 83 -3.11 5.73 3.68
C PHE A 83 -3.39 7.20 4.01
N GLY A 84 -3.72 8.00 2.99
CA GLY A 84 -4.04 9.41 3.18
C GLY A 84 -5.24 9.62 4.08
N ARG A 85 -6.29 8.80 3.91
CA ARG A 85 -7.48 8.87 4.77
C ARG A 85 -7.15 8.49 6.20
N ALA A 86 -6.37 7.44 6.40
CA ALA A 86 -5.95 7.02 7.73
C ALA A 86 -5.11 8.10 8.40
N SER A 87 -4.16 8.69 7.69
CA SER A 87 -3.32 9.76 8.21
C SER A 87 -4.13 10.98 8.63
N SER A 88 -5.14 11.35 7.84
CA SER A 88 -6.02 12.48 8.16
C SER A 88 -6.89 12.19 9.38
N ARG A 89 -7.39 10.97 9.49
CA ARG A 89 -8.29 10.56 10.56
C ARG A 89 -7.59 10.52 11.93
N PHE A 90 -6.33 10.08 11.94
CA PHE A 90 -5.60 9.83 13.20
C PHE A 90 -4.41 10.77 13.40
N LYS A 91 -4.52 11.97 12.90
CA LYS A 91 -3.49 13.00 13.06
C LYS A 91 -3.30 13.41 14.52
#